data_f4da72130103eb5d0fd263f12fb65d21
#
_entry.id   f4da72130103eb5d0fd263f12fb65d21
#
_cell.length_a   1.000
_cell.length_b   1.000
_cell.length_c   1.000
_cell.angle_alpha   90.00
_cell.angle_beta   90.00
_cell.angle_gamma   90.00
#
_symmetry.space_group_name_H-M   'P 1'
#
loop_
_entity.id
_entity.type
_entity.pdbx_description
1 polymer ?
#
loop_
_entity_poly.entity_id
_entity_poly.type
_entity_poly.pdbx_seq_one_letter_code
_entity_poly.pdbx_strand_id
1 'polypeptide(L)'
;MPMRRRPDLPAAIAVERPAAGAAPVVVSLAHAGRIYPPEILAAARASQPELERLEDGWSDLIASRATEAGATVVQALWARAVADCNRGEGQMAPGEVAPQLRAQFSAPGRKERAGLGVIPTRLADVGPLWKKPLDRAALAWRLESLHRPFHAALTDALEATRARFGHAILVDLHSMPSIPPGQAGHGAQIVVGDRFGDTADPWLVDAVVASAERFGVPVSRNQPYAGGHIVRTHGRPDRGVQAVQIEIDRSLYLRRDRTPDSDRLKPLSNWFYGLLQEISAAWPGAAALPQAAE
;
A
#
# COMPACT_ATOMS: atom_id res chain seq x y z
N MET A 1 -23.97 -8.73 18.05
CA MET A 1 -24.57 -7.71 17.18
C MET A 1 -23.50 -7.14 16.32
N PRO A 2 -23.65 -7.08 14.99
CA PRO A 2 -22.71 -6.37 14.15
C PRO A 2 -22.73 -4.89 14.55
N MET A 3 -21.55 -4.32 14.83
CA MET A 3 -21.42 -2.89 15.09
C MET A 3 -21.88 -2.15 13.82
N ARG A 4 -23.02 -1.48 13.90
CA ARG A 4 -23.55 -0.66 12.81
C ARG A 4 -22.51 0.40 12.44
N ARG A 5 -22.35 0.65 11.12
CA ARG A 5 -21.62 1.82 10.59
C ARG A 5 -22.08 3.03 11.40
N ARG A 6 -21.15 3.67 12.11
CA ARG A 6 -21.45 4.93 12.81
C ARG A 6 -21.43 6.02 11.75
N PRO A 7 -22.55 6.73 11.52
CA PRO A 7 -22.64 7.78 10.51
C PRO A 7 -21.70 8.97 10.77
N ASP A 8 -21.16 9.06 11.96
CA ASP A 8 -20.37 10.20 12.45
C ASP A 8 -18.86 10.07 12.17
N LEU A 9 -18.39 8.91 11.68
CA LEU A 9 -16.98 8.74 11.32
C LEU A 9 -16.74 9.13 9.86
N PRO A 10 -15.63 9.81 9.57
CA PRO A 10 -15.24 10.08 8.19
C PRO A 10 -15.02 8.77 7.43
N ALA A 11 -15.10 8.82 6.10
CA ALA A 11 -14.87 7.65 5.26
C ALA A 11 -13.52 7.00 5.58
N ALA A 12 -13.48 5.66 5.65
CA ALA A 12 -12.26 4.93 5.92
C ALA A 12 -11.37 4.78 4.68
N ILE A 13 -11.98 4.83 3.50
CA ILE A 13 -11.31 4.68 2.20
C ILE A 13 -11.85 5.74 1.22
N ALA A 14 -11.04 6.06 0.22
CA ALA A 14 -11.44 6.83 -0.95
C ALA A 14 -11.13 6.02 -2.23
N VAL A 15 -11.98 6.18 -3.25
CA VAL A 15 -11.74 5.68 -4.60
C VAL A 15 -11.88 6.88 -5.54
N GLU A 16 -10.77 7.28 -6.11
CA GLU A 16 -10.73 8.38 -7.08
C GLU A 16 -10.56 7.82 -8.48
N ARG A 17 -11.39 8.28 -9.42
CA ARG A 17 -11.36 7.85 -10.81
C ARG A 17 -10.94 9.00 -11.70
N PRO A 18 -10.25 8.73 -12.83
CA PRO A 18 -9.92 9.76 -13.79
C PRO A 18 -11.20 10.37 -14.39
N ALA A 19 -11.23 11.69 -14.52
CA ALA A 19 -12.35 12.39 -15.16
C ALA A 19 -12.43 12.13 -16.67
N ALA A 20 -11.25 11.92 -17.32
CA ALA A 20 -11.11 11.59 -18.73
C ALA A 20 -9.82 10.77 -18.93
N GLY A 21 -9.64 10.15 -20.09
CA GLY A 21 -8.40 9.47 -20.46
C GLY A 21 -8.03 8.30 -19.54
N ALA A 22 -9.00 7.48 -19.15
CA ALA A 22 -8.73 6.34 -18.27
C ALA A 22 -7.68 5.39 -18.87
N ALA A 23 -6.78 4.89 -18.00
CA ALA A 23 -5.69 3.99 -18.29
C ALA A 23 -5.89 2.63 -17.59
N PRO A 24 -5.23 1.54 -18.03
CA PRO A 24 -5.34 0.24 -17.39
C PRO A 24 -4.59 0.14 -16.05
N VAL A 25 -4.49 1.23 -15.30
CA VAL A 25 -3.70 1.34 -14.07
C VAL A 25 -4.58 1.64 -12.87
N VAL A 26 -4.35 0.88 -11.80
CA VAL A 26 -4.91 1.11 -10.45
C VAL A 26 -3.74 1.36 -9.49
N VAL A 27 -3.81 2.44 -8.73
CA VAL A 27 -2.83 2.77 -7.68
C VAL A 27 -3.44 2.46 -6.31
N SER A 28 -2.72 1.72 -5.50
CA SER A 28 -3.06 1.40 -4.11
C SER A 28 -2.23 2.25 -3.16
N LEU A 29 -2.89 2.92 -2.20
CA LEU A 29 -2.29 3.72 -1.14
C LEU A 29 -2.76 3.19 0.23
N ALA A 30 -2.22 2.05 0.63
CA ALA A 30 -2.67 1.31 1.81
C ALA A 30 -2.31 1.98 3.14
N HIS A 31 -1.23 2.77 3.17
CA HIS A 31 -0.63 3.31 4.39
C HIS A 31 -0.52 4.85 4.41
N ALA A 32 -1.15 5.53 3.46
CA ALA A 32 -1.13 6.99 3.36
C ALA A 32 -2.13 7.67 4.32
N GLY A 33 -3.05 6.90 4.92
CA GLY A 33 -4.11 7.42 5.78
C GLY A 33 -3.59 8.02 7.08
N ARG A 34 -4.19 9.15 7.47
CA ARG A 34 -3.83 9.94 8.67
C ARG A 34 -5.03 10.24 9.57
N ILE A 35 -6.19 9.62 9.30
CA ILE A 35 -7.38 9.78 10.14
C ILE A 35 -7.37 8.73 11.24
N TYR A 36 -7.45 9.18 12.47
CA TYR A 36 -7.52 8.36 13.68
C TYR A 36 -8.92 8.43 14.26
N PRO A 37 -9.76 7.38 14.12
CA PRO A 37 -11.03 7.32 14.84
C PRO A 37 -10.82 7.49 16.36
N PRO A 38 -11.73 8.18 17.07
CA PRO A 38 -11.59 8.44 18.50
C PRO A 38 -11.37 7.17 19.34
N GLU A 39 -11.99 6.06 18.94
CA GLU A 39 -11.86 4.75 19.60
C GLU A 39 -10.42 4.22 19.54
N ILE A 40 -9.70 4.49 18.46
CA ILE A 40 -8.30 4.10 18.28
C ILE A 40 -7.42 4.88 19.26
N LEU A 41 -7.58 6.20 19.33
CA LEU A 41 -6.83 7.05 20.24
C LEU A 41 -7.16 6.71 21.71
N ALA A 42 -8.42 6.44 22.02
CA ALA A 42 -8.84 6.03 23.36
C ALA A 42 -8.24 4.67 23.79
N ALA A 43 -8.08 3.72 22.85
CA ALA A 43 -7.49 2.41 23.10
C ALA A 43 -5.96 2.44 23.12
N ALA A 44 -5.33 3.47 22.55
CA ALA A 44 -3.88 3.57 22.43
C ALA A 44 -3.20 3.82 23.78
N ARG A 45 -2.08 3.12 24.01
CA ARG A 45 -1.07 3.42 25.01
C ARG A 45 -0.06 4.43 24.45
N ALA A 46 0.33 4.21 23.19
CA ALA A 46 1.22 5.10 22.47
C ALA A 46 0.52 6.45 22.19
N SER A 47 1.30 7.52 22.14
CA SER A 47 0.82 8.82 21.66
C SER A 47 0.52 8.79 20.17
N GLN A 48 -0.28 9.74 19.68
CA GLN A 48 -0.57 9.83 18.26
C GLN A 48 0.69 10.00 17.39
N PRO A 49 1.68 10.86 17.73
CA PRO A 49 2.93 10.94 16.97
C PRO A 49 3.73 9.63 16.90
N GLU A 50 3.63 8.77 17.93
CA GLU A 50 4.25 7.44 17.90
C GLU A 50 3.48 6.50 16.96
N LEU A 51 2.14 6.56 16.92
CA LEU A 51 1.33 5.80 15.98
C LEU A 51 1.56 6.23 14.53
N GLU A 52 1.75 7.52 14.26
CA GLU A 52 2.06 8.10 12.95
C GLU A 52 3.37 7.55 12.34
N ARG A 53 4.24 6.94 13.15
CA ARG A 53 5.46 6.29 12.66
C ARG A 53 5.19 4.99 11.89
N LEU A 54 3.99 4.43 12.00
CA LEU A 54 3.53 3.29 11.21
C LEU A 54 3.19 3.66 9.78
N GLU A 55 2.89 4.93 9.53
CA GLU A 55 2.40 5.41 8.24
C GLU A 55 3.51 5.55 7.20
N ASP A 56 3.11 5.47 5.95
CA ASP A 56 3.88 5.93 4.81
C ASP A 56 3.55 7.41 4.57
N GLY A 57 3.90 8.23 5.58
CA GLY A 57 3.47 9.61 5.68
C GLY A 57 3.66 10.39 4.38
N TRP A 58 2.59 11.05 3.92
CA TRP A 58 2.56 11.89 2.72
C TRP A 58 2.85 11.18 1.40
N SER A 59 2.79 9.83 1.35
CA SER A 59 2.94 9.08 0.08
C SER A 59 1.79 9.36 -0.91
N ASP A 60 0.63 9.77 -0.44
CA ASP A 60 -0.48 10.27 -1.24
C ASP A 60 -0.10 11.50 -2.10
N LEU A 61 0.80 12.35 -1.61
CA LEU A 61 1.28 13.50 -2.37
C LEU A 61 2.16 13.09 -3.56
N ILE A 62 2.85 11.94 -3.47
CA ILE A 62 3.59 11.38 -4.62
C ILE A 62 2.61 10.98 -5.72
N ALA A 63 1.48 10.37 -5.34
CA ALA A 63 0.43 9.93 -6.25
C ALA A 63 -0.61 11.02 -6.59
N SER A 64 -0.41 12.27 -6.17
CA SER A 64 -1.39 13.37 -6.31
C SER A 64 -1.87 13.62 -7.75
N ARG A 65 -1.07 13.22 -8.74
CA ARG A 65 -1.38 13.35 -10.17
C ARG A 65 -1.77 12.03 -10.84
N ALA A 66 -2.01 10.95 -10.06
CA ALA A 66 -2.26 9.63 -10.65
C ALA A 66 -3.56 9.60 -11.49
N THR A 67 -4.61 10.33 -11.07
CA THR A 67 -5.85 10.43 -11.84
C THR A 67 -5.70 11.25 -13.12
N GLU A 68 -4.79 12.23 -13.15
CA GLU A 68 -4.42 12.95 -14.37
C GLU A 68 -3.70 12.02 -15.37
N ALA A 69 -2.93 11.03 -14.88
CA ALA A 69 -2.31 9.99 -15.71
C ALA A 69 -3.30 8.90 -16.15
N GLY A 70 -4.58 9.03 -15.82
CA GLY A 70 -5.63 8.08 -16.17
C GLY A 70 -5.81 6.92 -15.18
N ALA A 71 -5.08 6.87 -14.09
CA ALA A 71 -5.18 5.80 -13.10
C ALA A 71 -6.39 5.96 -12.18
N THR A 72 -6.97 4.83 -11.75
CA THR A 72 -7.87 4.80 -10.59
C THR A 72 -7.06 4.69 -9.32
N VAL A 73 -7.34 5.50 -8.31
CA VAL A 73 -6.64 5.48 -7.02
C VAL A 73 -7.55 4.91 -5.94
N VAL A 74 -7.08 3.91 -5.20
CA VAL A 74 -7.75 3.36 -4.01
C VAL A 74 -6.88 3.67 -2.80
N GLN A 75 -7.38 4.52 -1.90
CA GLN A 75 -6.63 5.02 -0.75
C GLN A 75 -7.31 4.65 0.57
N ALA A 76 -6.55 4.10 1.51
CA ALA A 76 -6.93 4.08 2.90
C ALA A 76 -6.80 5.50 3.48
N LEU A 77 -7.90 6.07 4.01
CA LEU A 77 -7.90 7.38 4.66
C LEU A 77 -7.62 7.25 6.17
N TRP A 78 -8.05 6.13 6.76
CA TRP A 78 -7.73 5.84 8.16
C TRP A 78 -6.29 5.34 8.27
N ALA A 79 -5.67 5.72 9.39
CA ALA A 79 -4.27 5.41 9.68
C ALA A 79 -3.99 3.90 9.74
N ARG A 80 -2.80 3.48 9.31
CA ARG A 80 -2.32 2.10 9.38
C ARG A 80 -2.43 1.48 10.77
N ALA A 81 -2.38 2.30 11.84
CA ALA A 81 -2.62 1.86 13.22
C ALA A 81 -4.00 1.22 13.42
N VAL A 82 -5.01 1.54 12.59
CA VAL A 82 -6.33 0.89 12.66
C VAL A 82 -6.24 -0.53 12.15
N ALA A 83 -5.75 -0.73 10.94
CA ALA A 83 -5.45 -2.02 10.34
C ALA A 83 -4.42 -1.83 9.21
N ASP A 84 -3.47 -2.76 9.12
CA ASP A 84 -2.50 -2.82 8.02
C ASP A 84 -3.12 -3.56 6.83
N CYS A 85 -3.57 -2.82 5.82
CA CYS A 85 -4.16 -3.39 4.61
C CYS A 85 -3.14 -4.20 3.77
N ASN A 86 -1.83 -4.03 4.00
CA ASN A 86 -0.81 -4.85 3.35
C ASN A 86 -0.39 -6.07 4.19
N ARG A 87 -1.32 -6.58 5.02
CA ARG A 87 -1.22 -7.84 5.78
C ARG A 87 -2.51 -8.65 5.62
N GLY A 88 -2.39 -9.97 5.58
CA GLY A 88 -3.56 -10.86 5.61
C GLY A 88 -4.17 -10.91 7.01
N GLU A 89 -5.48 -11.15 7.09
CA GLU A 89 -6.24 -11.18 8.36
C GLU A 89 -5.66 -12.19 9.38
N GLY A 90 -5.07 -13.30 8.92
CA GLY A 90 -4.41 -14.30 9.77
C GLY A 90 -2.97 -13.93 10.20
N GLN A 91 -2.42 -12.84 9.72
CA GLN A 91 -1.04 -12.43 10.01
C GLN A 91 -0.97 -11.57 11.28
N MET A 92 -0.87 -12.21 12.43
CA MET A 92 -0.74 -11.54 13.73
C MET A 92 -0.01 -12.43 14.73
N ALA A 93 0.71 -11.83 15.69
CA ALA A 93 1.33 -12.58 16.77
C ALA A 93 0.26 -13.02 17.77
N PRO A 94 0.10 -14.34 18.04
CA PRO A 94 -0.95 -14.84 18.92
C PRO A 94 -0.91 -14.29 20.35
N GLY A 95 0.26 -13.88 20.83
CA GLY A 95 0.42 -13.30 22.17
C GLY A 95 -0.20 -11.93 22.37
N GLU A 96 -0.57 -11.24 21.29
CA GLU A 96 -1.05 -9.86 21.29
C GLU A 96 -2.57 -9.72 21.20
N VAL A 97 -3.25 -10.87 21.12
CA VAL A 97 -4.71 -10.98 21.14
C VAL A 97 -5.18 -11.72 22.38
N ALA A 98 -6.44 -11.52 22.72
CA ALA A 98 -7.07 -12.23 23.82
C ALA A 98 -6.93 -13.76 23.64
N PRO A 99 -6.72 -14.55 24.73
CA PRO A 99 -6.39 -15.97 24.65
C PRO A 99 -7.31 -16.80 23.74
N GLN A 100 -8.61 -16.51 23.76
CA GLN A 100 -9.62 -17.21 22.96
C GLN A 100 -9.52 -16.97 21.44
N LEU A 101 -8.72 -16.00 21.01
CA LEU A 101 -8.50 -15.69 19.60
C LEU A 101 -7.23 -16.32 19.03
N ARG A 102 -6.31 -16.78 19.88
CA ARG A 102 -4.96 -17.20 19.49
C ARG A 102 -4.96 -18.29 18.42
N ALA A 103 -5.89 -19.23 18.48
CA ALA A 103 -5.99 -20.32 17.53
C ALA A 103 -6.39 -19.88 16.09
N GLN A 104 -6.84 -18.64 15.90
CA GLN A 104 -7.23 -18.10 14.59
C GLN A 104 -6.02 -17.65 13.77
N PHE A 105 -4.86 -17.49 14.39
CA PHE A 105 -3.68 -16.95 13.74
C PHE A 105 -2.67 -18.05 13.43
N SER A 106 -2.06 -17.92 12.24
CA SER A 106 -0.98 -18.80 11.82
C SER A 106 0.27 -18.60 12.68
N ALA A 107 1.23 -19.52 12.57
CA ALA A 107 2.53 -19.33 13.19
C ALA A 107 3.14 -17.99 12.74
N PRO A 108 3.56 -17.11 13.68
CA PRO A 108 3.97 -15.76 13.34
C PRO A 108 5.30 -15.76 12.58
N GLY A 109 5.36 -15.02 11.48
CA GLY A 109 6.58 -14.69 10.77
C GLY A 109 7.42 -13.64 11.51
N ARG A 110 8.47 -13.16 10.87
CA ARG A 110 9.37 -12.16 11.46
C ARG A 110 8.67 -10.83 11.78
N LYS A 111 7.79 -10.39 10.88
CA LYS A 111 7.06 -9.12 11.02
C LYS A 111 6.02 -9.19 12.14
N GLU A 112 5.27 -10.28 12.19
CA GLU A 112 4.27 -10.52 13.24
C GLU A 112 4.92 -10.61 14.63
N ARG A 113 6.08 -11.30 14.75
CA ARG A 113 6.87 -11.32 16.00
C ARG A 113 7.38 -9.94 16.41
N ALA A 114 7.63 -9.05 15.45
CA ALA A 114 7.97 -7.65 15.71
C ALA A 114 6.76 -6.75 16.02
N GLY A 115 5.54 -7.29 16.07
CA GLY A 115 4.30 -6.55 16.32
C GLY A 115 3.71 -5.87 15.10
N LEU A 116 4.18 -6.22 13.88
CA LEU A 116 3.74 -5.64 12.60
C LEU A 116 2.83 -6.60 11.84
N GLY A 117 1.80 -7.11 12.52
CA GLY A 117 0.73 -7.91 11.94
C GLY A 117 -0.37 -7.07 11.27
N VAL A 118 -1.52 -7.72 10.97
CA VAL A 118 -2.71 -7.04 10.40
C VAL A 118 -3.22 -5.91 11.30
N ILE A 119 -3.09 -6.05 12.60
CA ILE A 119 -3.19 -4.93 13.52
C ILE A 119 -1.78 -4.72 14.11
N PRO A 120 -1.13 -3.58 13.84
CA PRO A 120 0.14 -3.26 14.49
C PRO A 120 -0.05 -3.14 16.00
N THR A 121 0.80 -3.80 16.77
CA THR A 121 0.66 -3.89 18.23
C THR A 121 1.89 -3.43 18.98
N ARG A 122 3.03 -3.32 18.28
CA ARG A 122 4.31 -2.92 18.89
C ARG A 122 5.16 -2.15 17.90
N LEU A 123 5.92 -1.18 18.39
CA LEU A 123 7.09 -0.59 17.74
C LEU A 123 8.32 -0.83 18.60
N ALA A 124 9.48 -1.08 17.97
CA ALA A 124 10.69 -1.53 18.66
C ALA A 124 11.13 -0.61 19.80
N ASP A 125 11.08 0.69 19.58
CA ASP A 125 11.54 1.74 20.50
C ASP A 125 10.41 2.43 21.29
N VAL A 126 9.13 2.06 21.03
CA VAL A 126 7.96 2.55 21.77
C VAL A 126 7.41 1.47 22.72
N GLY A 127 7.52 0.21 22.31
CA GLY A 127 6.90 -0.92 23.02
C GLY A 127 5.46 -1.18 22.57
N PRO A 128 4.58 -1.67 23.46
CA PRO A 128 3.19 -1.98 23.14
C PRO A 128 2.40 -0.71 22.80
N LEU A 129 1.65 -0.76 21.67
CA LEU A 129 0.86 0.38 21.17
C LEU A 129 -0.51 0.49 21.84
N TRP A 130 -1.05 -0.60 22.38
CA TRP A 130 -2.40 -0.65 22.94
C TRP A 130 -2.39 -0.85 24.45
N LYS A 131 -3.38 -0.31 25.15
CA LYS A 131 -3.55 -0.45 26.61
C LYS A 131 -3.87 -1.89 27.04
N LYS A 132 -4.51 -2.66 26.16
CA LYS A 132 -4.95 -4.05 26.42
C LYS A 132 -4.74 -4.90 25.16
N PRO A 133 -4.57 -6.23 25.29
CA PRO A 133 -4.63 -7.14 24.16
C PRO A 133 -5.95 -6.98 23.39
N LEU A 134 -5.90 -7.16 22.08
CA LEU A 134 -7.07 -7.03 21.21
C LEU A 134 -8.07 -8.15 21.51
N ASP A 135 -9.29 -7.76 21.81
CA ASP A 135 -10.43 -8.68 21.92
C ASP A 135 -11.12 -8.90 20.55
N ARG A 136 -12.11 -9.81 20.51
CA ARG A 136 -12.86 -10.15 19.29
C ARG A 136 -13.55 -8.92 18.68
N ALA A 137 -14.17 -8.09 19.51
CA ALA A 137 -14.93 -6.95 19.02
C ALA A 137 -14.02 -5.88 18.41
N ALA A 138 -12.89 -5.58 19.08
CA ALA A 138 -11.90 -4.62 18.58
C ALA A 138 -11.25 -5.12 17.29
N LEU A 139 -10.91 -6.41 17.18
CA LEU A 139 -10.35 -6.99 15.97
C LEU A 139 -11.36 -6.95 14.82
N ALA A 140 -12.58 -7.44 15.05
CA ALA A 140 -13.63 -7.47 14.03
C ALA A 140 -13.94 -6.07 13.51
N TRP A 141 -14.10 -5.08 14.41
CA TRP A 141 -14.39 -3.71 14.03
C TRP A 141 -13.30 -3.13 13.10
N ARG A 142 -12.02 -3.34 13.42
CA ARG A 142 -10.91 -2.84 12.61
C ARG A 142 -10.88 -3.47 11.22
N LEU A 143 -11.08 -4.78 11.14
CA LEU A 143 -11.10 -5.50 9.88
C LEU A 143 -12.32 -5.11 9.02
N GLU A 144 -13.50 -5.02 9.63
CA GLU A 144 -14.75 -4.68 8.94
C GLU A 144 -14.84 -3.21 8.54
N SER A 145 -14.20 -2.30 9.29
CA SER A 145 -14.28 -0.88 9.01
C SER A 145 -13.22 -0.37 8.03
N LEU A 146 -12.05 -1.02 7.91
CA LEU A 146 -10.97 -0.57 7.05
C LEU A 146 -10.45 -1.68 6.13
N HIS A 147 -9.96 -2.80 6.68
CA HIS A 147 -9.21 -3.81 5.92
C HIS A 147 -10.06 -4.42 4.79
N ARG A 148 -11.20 -5.00 5.14
CA ARG A 148 -12.10 -5.64 4.17
C ARG A 148 -12.68 -4.66 3.14
N PRO A 149 -13.18 -3.47 3.53
CA PRO A 149 -13.62 -2.47 2.57
C PRO A 149 -12.52 -2.01 1.62
N PHE A 150 -11.27 -1.84 2.10
CA PHE A 150 -10.15 -1.49 1.25
C PHE A 150 -9.88 -2.56 0.18
N HIS A 151 -9.79 -3.83 0.57
CA HIS A 151 -9.58 -4.93 -0.36
C HIS A 151 -10.76 -5.13 -1.34
N ALA A 152 -11.99 -4.93 -0.88
CA ALA A 152 -13.17 -4.97 -1.76
C ALA A 152 -13.10 -3.86 -2.82
N ALA A 153 -12.84 -2.61 -2.41
CA ALA A 153 -12.71 -1.49 -3.34
C ALA A 153 -11.56 -1.68 -4.34
N LEU A 154 -10.43 -2.28 -3.90
CA LEU A 154 -9.31 -2.57 -4.77
C LEU A 154 -9.67 -3.68 -5.79
N THR A 155 -10.37 -4.73 -5.36
CA THR A 155 -10.89 -5.77 -6.24
C THR A 155 -11.83 -5.17 -7.28
N ASP A 156 -12.83 -4.39 -6.86
CA ASP A 156 -13.80 -3.75 -7.76
C ASP A 156 -13.12 -2.84 -8.80
N ALA A 157 -12.10 -2.07 -8.36
CA ALA A 157 -11.34 -1.20 -9.26
C ALA A 157 -10.55 -2.00 -10.31
N LEU A 158 -9.89 -3.09 -9.90
CA LEU A 158 -9.12 -3.95 -10.79
C LEU A 158 -10.02 -4.71 -11.78
N GLU A 159 -11.15 -5.24 -11.32
CA GLU A 159 -12.12 -5.93 -12.18
C GLU A 159 -12.74 -4.98 -13.21
N ALA A 160 -13.15 -3.77 -12.80
CA ALA A 160 -13.66 -2.76 -13.71
C ALA A 160 -12.61 -2.32 -14.74
N THR A 161 -11.35 -2.16 -14.32
CA THR A 161 -10.23 -1.84 -15.20
C THR A 161 -9.98 -2.97 -16.20
N ARG A 162 -9.91 -4.22 -15.73
CA ARG A 162 -9.73 -5.39 -16.58
C ARG A 162 -10.89 -5.60 -17.55
N ALA A 163 -12.12 -5.38 -17.12
CA ALA A 163 -13.30 -5.48 -18.00
C ALA A 163 -13.25 -4.44 -19.13
N ARG A 164 -12.72 -3.24 -18.85
CA ARG A 164 -12.62 -2.16 -19.84
C ARG A 164 -11.46 -2.33 -20.81
N PHE A 165 -10.29 -2.76 -20.32
CA PHE A 165 -9.03 -2.77 -21.10
C PHE A 165 -8.52 -4.17 -21.46
N GLY A 166 -9.20 -5.25 -21.02
CA GLY A 166 -8.72 -6.62 -21.17
C GLY A 166 -7.64 -7.01 -20.15
N HIS A 167 -7.04 -6.05 -19.46
CA HIS A 167 -6.00 -6.23 -18.45
C HIS A 167 -6.04 -5.11 -17.40
N ALA A 168 -5.30 -5.27 -16.31
CA ALA A 168 -5.09 -4.24 -15.30
C ALA A 168 -3.66 -4.30 -14.76
N ILE A 169 -3.12 -3.14 -14.39
CA ILE A 169 -1.82 -2.98 -13.73
C ILE A 169 -2.08 -2.38 -12.35
N LEU A 170 -1.71 -3.09 -11.31
CA LEU A 170 -1.73 -2.60 -9.93
C LEU A 170 -0.35 -2.07 -9.55
N VAL A 171 -0.28 -0.80 -9.17
CA VAL A 171 0.87 -0.18 -8.53
C VAL A 171 0.57 0.03 -7.05
N ASP A 172 1.17 -0.78 -6.17
CA ASP A 172 1.04 -0.67 -4.72
C ASP A 172 2.14 0.24 -4.19
N LEU A 173 1.80 1.53 -3.96
CA LEU A 173 2.77 2.56 -3.60
C LEU A 173 2.95 2.64 -2.08
N HIS A 174 4.20 2.50 -1.65
CA HIS A 174 4.64 2.57 -0.27
C HIS A 174 5.83 3.51 -0.10
N SER A 175 6.18 3.79 1.15
CA SER A 175 7.43 4.45 1.49
C SER A 175 8.18 3.70 2.59
N MET A 176 9.48 3.73 2.52
CA MET A 176 10.38 3.05 3.44
C MET A 176 11.36 4.01 4.10
N PRO A 177 11.88 3.70 5.29
CA PRO A 177 13.09 4.36 5.79
C PRO A 177 14.29 3.97 4.90
N SER A 178 15.31 4.83 4.86
CA SER A 178 16.57 4.49 4.17
C SER A 178 17.12 3.15 4.65
N ILE A 179 17.55 2.33 3.69
CA ILE A 179 18.03 0.96 3.97
C ILE A 179 19.40 1.03 4.66
N PRO A 180 19.54 0.49 5.88
CA PRO A 180 20.78 0.60 6.63
C PRO A 180 21.93 -0.19 6.00
N PRO A 181 23.20 0.21 6.27
CA PRO A 181 24.38 -0.55 5.86
C PRO A 181 24.32 -2.02 6.27
N GLY A 182 24.78 -2.89 5.39
CA GLY A 182 24.80 -4.35 5.63
C GLY A 182 23.48 -5.06 5.36
N GLN A 183 22.40 -4.36 5.09
CA GLN A 183 21.15 -4.94 4.64
C GLN A 183 21.13 -5.06 3.11
N ALA A 184 20.54 -6.13 2.59
CA ALA A 184 20.34 -6.30 1.15
C ALA A 184 19.55 -5.13 0.57
N GLY A 185 19.99 -4.61 -0.57
CA GLY A 185 19.42 -3.40 -1.18
C GLY A 185 19.96 -2.09 -0.59
N HIS A 186 20.97 -2.12 0.30
CA HIS A 186 21.57 -0.90 0.84
C HIS A 186 21.97 0.08 -0.27
N GLY A 187 21.63 1.35 -0.05
CA GLY A 187 21.84 2.42 -1.02
C GLY A 187 20.72 2.60 -2.04
N ALA A 188 19.82 1.64 -2.20
CA ALA A 188 18.65 1.83 -3.05
C ALA A 188 17.67 2.83 -2.42
N GLN A 189 17.18 3.74 -3.24
CA GLN A 189 16.18 4.74 -2.87
C GLN A 189 14.78 4.39 -3.40
N ILE A 190 14.70 3.47 -4.36
CA ILE A 190 13.46 2.83 -4.80
C ILE A 190 13.66 1.32 -4.76
N VAL A 191 12.67 0.60 -4.23
CA VAL A 191 12.63 -0.86 -4.30
C VAL A 191 11.37 -1.27 -5.05
N VAL A 192 11.55 -2.12 -6.07
CA VAL A 192 10.46 -2.71 -6.85
C VAL A 192 10.28 -4.15 -6.44
N GLY A 193 9.10 -4.48 -5.93
CA GLY A 193 8.75 -5.81 -5.44
C GLY A 193 7.64 -6.44 -6.29
N ASP A 194 7.94 -7.57 -6.91
CA ASP A 194 7.02 -8.38 -7.72
C ASP A 194 6.92 -9.83 -7.21
N ARG A 195 7.40 -10.04 -5.96
CA ARG A 195 7.47 -11.35 -5.33
C ARG A 195 8.28 -12.37 -6.16
N PHE A 196 9.39 -11.91 -6.70
CA PHE A 196 10.30 -12.72 -7.53
C PHE A 196 9.64 -13.31 -8.78
N GLY A 197 8.78 -12.53 -9.46
CA GLY A 197 8.07 -12.92 -10.68
C GLY A 197 6.67 -13.51 -10.43
N ASP A 198 6.23 -13.66 -9.17
CA ASP A 198 4.92 -14.25 -8.86
C ASP A 198 3.74 -13.33 -9.23
N THR A 199 3.94 -12.00 -9.21
CA THR A 199 2.81 -11.04 -9.31
C THR A 199 2.88 -10.11 -10.51
N ALA A 200 3.98 -10.11 -11.25
CA ALA A 200 4.14 -9.35 -12.48
C ALA A 200 5.06 -10.05 -13.48
N ASP A 201 4.77 -9.89 -14.77
CA ASP A 201 5.67 -10.30 -15.83
C ASP A 201 6.90 -9.37 -15.91
N PRO A 202 8.05 -9.85 -16.42
CA PRO A 202 9.30 -9.07 -16.45
C PRO A 202 9.18 -7.69 -17.11
N TRP A 203 8.36 -7.55 -18.16
CA TRP A 203 8.20 -6.28 -18.89
C TRP A 203 7.80 -5.13 -17.96
N LEU A 204 6.88 -5.38 -17.00
CA LEU A 204 6.41 -4.33 -16.08
C LEU A 204 7.50 -3.94 -15.08
N VAL A 205 8.18 -4.93 -14.48
CA VAL A 205 9.28 -4.69 -13.54
C VAL A 205 10.41 -3.94 -14.23
N ASP A 206 10.79 -4.35 -15.45
CA ASP A 206 11.83 -3.71 -16.24
C ASP A 206 11.46 -2.25 -16.59
N ALA A 207 10.22 -1.98 -16.96
CA ALA A 207 9.73 -0.64 -17.24
C ALA A 207 9.82 0.27 -16.00
N VAL A 208 9.38 -0.22 -14.82
CA VAL A 208 9.46 0.54 -13.56
C VAL A 208 10.90 0.82 -13.17
N VAL A 209 11.78 -0.19 -13.25
CA VAL A 209 13.20 -0.03 -12.93
C VAL A 209 13.86 0.96 -13.86
N ALA A 210 13.68 0.80 -15.17
CA ALA A 210 14.28 1.72 -16.17
C ALA A 210 13.78 3.17 -15.99
N SER A 211 12.49 3.36 -15.63
CA SER A 211 11.95 4.68 -15.34
C SER A 211 12.60 5.32 -14.09
N ALA A 212 12.79 4.54 -13.03
CA ALA A 212 13.45 5.03 -11.81
C ALA A 212 14.94 5.32 -12.02
N GLU A 213 15.64 4.51 -12.80
CA GLU A 213 17.04 4.76 -13.18
C GLU A 213 17.19 6.04 -13.99
N ARG A 214 16.26 6.31 -14.94
CA ARG A 214 16.22 7.59 -15.67
C ARG A 214 15.91 8.79 -14.76
N PHE A 215 15.15 8.57 -13.70
CA PHE A 215 14.95 9.59 -12.66
C PHE A 215 16.22 9.88 -11.85
N GLY A 216 17.25 9.03 -11.97
CA GLY A 216 18.57 9.23 -11.37
C GLY A 216 18.69 8.72 -9.94
N VAL A 217 17.85 7.78 -9.50
CA VAL A 217 17.92 7.19 -8.18
C VAL A 217 18.31 5.71 -8.22
N PRO A 218 19.10 5.21 -7.26
CA PRO A 218 19.45 3.80 -7.17
C PRO A 218 18.22 2.93 -6.91
N VAL A 219 18.11 1.81 -7.64
CA VAL A 219 16.98 0.88 -7.58
C VAL A 219 17.43 -0.50 -7.09
N SER A 220 16.60 -1.17 -6.31
CA SER A 220 16.73 -2.57 -5.96
C SER A 220 15.47 -3.36 -6.35
N ARG A 221 15.65 -4.64 -6.73
CA ARG A 221 14.52 -5.54 -7.03
C ARG A 221 14.35 -6.53 -5.88
N ASN A 222 13.13 -6.60 -5.33
CA ASN A 222 12.72 -7.57 -4.31
C ASN A 222 13.50 -7.53 -2.99
N GLN A 223 14.44 -6.62 -2.83
CA GLN A 223 15.28 -6.54 -1.63
C GLN A 223 15.36 -5.10 -1.10
N PRO A 224 15.06 -4.90 0.18
CA PRO A 224 14.60 -5.87 1.19
C PRO A 224 13.08 -6.13 1.16
N TYR A 225 12.36 -5.52 0.22
CA TYR A 225 10.90 -5.56 0.13
C TYR A 225 10.46 -6.23 -1.18
N ALA A 226 10.11 -7.52 -1.11
CA ALA A 226 9.72 -8.28 -2.30
C ALA A 226 8.24 -8.10 -2.70
N GLY A 227 7.46 -7.34 -1.95
CA GLY A 227 6.02 -7.22 -2.13
C GLY A 227 5.23 -7.85 -0.98
N GLY A 228 4.16 -7.17 -0.57
CA GLY A 228 3.32 -7.53 0.57
C GLY A 228 2.09 -8.37 0.24
N HIS A 229 1.08 -8.23 1.10
CA HIS A 229 -0.18 -8.95 0.97
C HIS A 229 -0.99 -8.47 -0.23
N ILE A 230 -0.99 -7.16 -0.51
CA ILE A 230 -1.76 -6.55 -1.60
C ILE A 230 -1.35 -7.16 -2.95
N VAL A 231 -0.07 -7.07 -3.34
CA VAL A 231 0.38 -7.62 -4.62
C VAL A 231 0.21 -9.13 -4.69
N ARG A 232 0.43 -9.86 -3.57
CA ARG A 232 0.20 -11.31 -3.50
C ARG A 232 -1.27 -11.68 -3.71
N THR A 233 -2.20 -10.88 -3.21
CA THR A 233 -3.63 -11.17 -3.24
C THR A 233 -4.24 -10.81 -4.57
N HIS A 234 -3.86 -9.64 -5.11
CA HIS A 234 -4.49 -9.06 -6.28
C HIS A 234 -3.70 -9.28 -7.58
N GLY A 235 -2.39 -9.49 -7.52
CA GLY A 235 -1.58 -9.84 -8.68
C GLY A 235 -1.95 -11.23 -9.19
N ARG A 236 -2.38 -11.31 -10.44
CA ARG A 236 -2.76 -12.53 -11.15
C ARG A 236 -2.38 -12.39 -12.61
N PRO A 237 -1.07 -12.51 -12.95
CA PRO A 237 -0.60 -12.37 -14.33
C PRO A 237 -1.32 -13.32 -15.29
N ASP A 238 -1.59 -14.55 -14.82
CA ASP A 238 -2.35 -15.58 -15.52
C ASP A 238 -3.80 -15.18 -15.86
N ARG A 239 -4.34 -14.16 -15.19
CA ARG A 239 -5.68 -13.59 -15.40
C ARG A 239 -5.65 -12.16 -15.89
N GLY A 240 -4.50 -11.68 -16.37
CA GLY A 240 -4.33 -10.34 -16.92
C GLY A 240 -4.28 -9.22 -15.87
N VAL A 241 -3.93 -9.53 -14.61
CA VAL A 241 -3.70 -8.52 -13.56
C VAL A 241 -2.24 -8.57 -13.14
N GLN A 242 -1.46 -7.61 -13.61
CA GLN A 242 -0.06 -7.41 -13.22
C GLN A 242 0.01 -6.57 -11.93
N ALA A 243 0.89 -6.90 -10.98
CA ALA A 243 1.00 -6.14 -9.73
C ALA A 243 2.45 -5.97 -9.30
N VAL A 244 2.86 -4.72 -9.06
CA VAL A 244 4.15 -4.37 -8.47
C VAL A 244 3.97 -3.50 -7.24
N GLN A 245 4.80 -3.73 -6.22
CA GLN A 245 4.96 -2.84 -5.08
C GLN A 245 6.14 -1.92 -5.35
N ILE A 246 5.96 -0.61 -5.10
CA ILE A 246 7.02 0.39 -5.19
C ILE A 246 7.22 0.99 -3.81
N GLU A 247 8.40 0.80 -3.25
CA GLU A 247 8.82 1.39 -1.98
C GLU A 247 9.76 2.56 -2.26
N ILE A 248 9.39 3.75 -1.79
CA ILE A 248 10.16 4.98 -2.00
C ILE A 248 10.84 5.38 -0.70
N ASP A 249 12.15 5.62 -0.73
CA ASP A 249 12.89 6.13 0.43
C ASP A 249 12.31 7.50 0.83
N ARG A 250 11.94 7.61 2.09
CA ARG A 250 11.34 8.83 2.67
C ARG A 250 12.26 10.05 2.55
N SER A 251 13.57 9.86 2.47
CA SER A 251 14.54 10.94 2.27
C SER A 251 14.39 11.65 0.92
N LEU A 252 13.74 11.02 -0.06
CA LEU A 252 13.48 11.61 -1.38
C LEU A 252 12.41 12.71 -1.35
N TYR A 253 11.56 12.77 -0.31
CA TYR A 253 10.45 13.71 -0.29
C TYR A 253 10.09 14.27 1.10
N LEU A 254 10.69 13.74 2.19
CA LEU A 254 10.50 14.25 3.54
C LEU A 254 11.74 14.95 4.08
N ARG A 255 11.50 15.94 4.92
CA ARG A 255 12.49 16.53 5.81
C ARG A 255 12.75 15.61 7.00
N ARG A 256 13.75 15.96 7.82
CA ARG A 256 14.10 15.19 9.03
C ARG A 256 12.98 15.15 10.08
N ASP A 257 12.14 16.19 10.12
CA ASP A 257 10.95 16.27 10.98
C ASP A 257 9.74 15.53 10.43
N ARG A 258 9.92 14.80 9.30
CA ARG A 258 8.90 14.02 8.58
C ARG A 258 7.81 14.87 7.91
N THR A 259 8.00 16.17 7.79
CA THR A 259 7.15 17.02 6.96
C THR A 259 7.54 16.90 5.48
N PRO A 260 6.59 17.09 4.54
CA PRO A 260 6.91 17.05 3.12
C PRO A 260 7.81 18.23 2.72
N ASP A 261 8.78 17.95 1.86
CA ASP A 261 9.65 18.92 1.22
C ASP A 261 9.14 19.19 -0.19
N SER A 262 8.54 20.34 -0.42
CA SER A 262 7.89 20.68 -1.70
C SER A 262 8.84 20.60 -2.90
N ASP A 263 10.12 20.99 -2.71
CA ASP A 263 11.11 21.04 -3.79
C ASP A 263 11.54 19.63 -4.23
N ARG A 264 11.54 18.67 -3.29
CA ARG A 264 11.83 17.26 -3.55
C ARG A 264 10.59 16.49 -4.00
N LEU A 265 9.43 16.80 -3.43
CA LEU A 265 8.18 16.13 -3.72
C LEU A 265 7.70 16.36 -5.15
N LYS A 266 7.81 17.59 -5.66
CA LYS A 266 7.33 17.94 -7.00
C LYS A 266 8.02 17.14 -8.14
N PRO A 267 9.35 17.02 -8.19
CA PRO A 267 10.01 16.13 -9.16
C PRO A 267 9.58 14.66 -9.03
N LEU A 268 9.43 14.18 -7.80
CA LEU A 268 9.05 12.79 -7.53
C LEU A 268 7.59 12.50 -7.97
N SER A 269 6.66 13.43 -7.72
CA SER A 269 5.26 13.32 -8.19
C SER A 269 5.19 13.39 -9.73
N ASN A 270 6.01 14.22 -10.37
CA ASN A 270 6.09 14.27 -11.83
C ASN A 270 6.67 12.97 -12.41
N TRP A 271 7.69 12.41 -11.77
CA TRP A 271 8.23 11.10 -12.15
C TRP A 271 7.16 10.02 -12.04
N PHE A 272 6.44 9.97 -10.92
CA PHE A 272 5.39 8.96 -10.72
C PHE A 272 4.26 9.09 -11.75
N TYR A 273 3.85 10.32 -12.07
CA TYR A 273 2.90 10.58 -13.14
C TYR A 273 3.39 10.02 -14.49
N GLY A 274 4.64 10.31 -14.88
CA GLY A 274 5.25 9.81 -16.13
C GLY A 274 5.39 8.28 -16.13
N LEU A 275 5.77 7.69 -15.00
CA LEU A 275 5.81 6.23 -14.83
C LEU A 275 4.47 5.58 -15.12
N LEU A 276 3.36 6.11 -14.57
CA LEU A 276 2.03 5.55 -14.80
C LEU A 276 1.64 5.59 -16.29
N GLN A 277 2.01 6.66 -17.01
CA GLN A 277 1.81 6.76 -18.45
C GLN A 277 2.68 5.75 -19.23
N GLU A 278 3.96 5.62 -18.87
CA GLU A 278 4.89 4.68 -19.50
C GLU A 278 4.41 3.24 -19.38
N ILE A 279 4.06 2.77 -18.17
CA ILE A 279 3.61 1.38 -17.96
C ILE A 279 2.25 1.12 -18.59
N SER A 280 1.39 2.13 -18.66
CA SER A 280 0.11 2.04 -19.37
C SER A 280 0.31 1.79 -20.88
N ALA A 281 1.27 2.46 -21.49
CA ALA A 281 1.59 2.33 -22.91
C ALA A 281 2.41 1.06 -23.24
N ALA A 282 3.16 0.52 -22.26
CA ALA A 282 4.08 -0.58 -22.45
C ALA A 282 3.40 -1.98 -22.48
N TRP A 283 2.09 -2.09 -22.29
CA TRP A 283 1.39 -3.37 -22.27
C TRP A 283 1.60 -4.13 -23.58
N PRO A 284 2.21 -5.33 -23.58
CA PRO A 284 2.53 -6.06 -24.81
C PRO A 284 1.29 -6.48 -25.62
N GLY A 285 0.14 -6.60 -24.99
CA GLY A 285 -1.15 -6.92 -25.64
C GLY A 285 -1.85 -5.71 -26.27
N ALA A 286 -1.34 -4.49 -26.13
CA ALA A 286 -1.95 -3.30 -26.70
C ALA A 286 -2.02 -3.33 -28.23
N ALA A 287 -1.08 -4.03 -28.88
CA ALA A 287 -1.07 -4.23 -30.34
C ALA A 287 -2.11 -5.24 -30.84
N ALA A 288 -2.75 -6.00 -29.94
CA ALA A 288 -3.72 -7.05 -30.31
C ALA A 288 -5.18 -6.63 -30.10
N LEU A 289 -5.45 -5.45 -29.54
CA LEU A 289 -6.82 -4.96 -29.37
C LEU A 289 -7.30 -4.33 -30.68
N PRO A 290 -8.49 -4.73 -31.25
CA PRO A 290 -9.07 -4.04 -32.38
C PRO A 290 -9.29 -2.57 -31.97
N GLN A 291 -8.78 -1.64 -32.79
CA GLN A 291 -9.11 -0.23 -32.65
C GLN A 291 -10.64 -0.15 -32.70
N ALA A 292 -11.27 0.37 -31.65
CA ALA A 292 -12.68 0.65 -31.68
C ALA A 292 -12.92 1.61 -32.85
N ALA A 293 -13.68 1.17 -33.83
CA ALA A 293 -14.14 2.02 -34.90
C ALA A 293 -14.98 3.14 -34.29
N GLU A 294 -14.60 4.38 -34.57
CA GLU A 294 -15.34 5.60 -34.22
C GLU A 294 -16.73 5.60 -34.89
#